data_a1c0a5e8b4b7132700d89a0c04d48a51
#
_entry.id   a1c0a5e8b4b7132700d89a0c04d48a51
#
_cell.length_a   1.000
_cell.length_b   1.000
_cell.length_c   1.000
_cell.angle_alpha   90.00
_cell.angle_beta   90.00
_cell.angle_gamma   90.00
#
_symmetry.space_group_name_H-M   'P 1'
#
loop_
_entity.id
_entity.type
_entity.pdbx_description
1 polymer ?
#
loop_
_entity_poly.entity_id
_entity_poly.type
_entity_poly.pdbx_seq_one_letter_code
_entity_poly.pdbx_strand_id
1 'polypeptide(L)'
;MIGIVLFILIHVVYLHGSIADLINLTAFELVGLSVIISYAIKRKHVQLKPLVRLLIHGRQSNLEETIKRFYYYALVQKEQGHLQLEKELQKEPDSFVRRGSLLAIEGVPEDELRMILENELKGEQFRYQQAGGMFRLIALLAPGLGLVGTLLGMTGVLETLSDFARTGQGLSTAVVATL
;
A
#
# COMPACT_ATOMS: atom_id res chain seq x y z
N MET A 1 17.09 5.53 0.33
CA MET A 1 16.02 6.23 1.04
C MET A 1 15.89 5.82 2.51
N ILE A 2 15.71 4.54 2.81
CA ILE A 2 15.61 4.03 4.20
C ILE A 2 16.82 4.41 5.07
N GLY A 3 18.06 4.35 4.54
CA GLY A 3 19.27 4.72 5.27
C GLY A 3 19.35 6.20 5.67
N ILE A 4 18.81 7.11 4.85
CA ILE A 4 18.78 8.55 5.17
C ILE A 4 17.79 8.83 6.31
N VAL A 5 16.61 8.19 6.26
CA VAL A 5 15.59 8.30 7.33
C VAL A 5 16.14 7.73 8.64
N LEU A 6 16.81 6.58 8.59
CA LEU A 6 17.43 5.96 9.77
C LEU A 6 18.55 6.85 10.34
N PHE A 7 19.37 7.45 9.49
CA PHE A 7 20.44 8.37 9.89
C PHE A 7 19.87 9.62 10.57
N ILE A 8 18.82 10.23 10.01
CA ILE A 8 18.14 11.38 10.59
C ILE A 8 17.52 11.02 11.95
N LEU A 9 16.83 9.87 12.06
CA LEU A 9 16.27 9.38 13.32
C LEU A 9 17.34 9.18 14.39
N ILE A 10 18.45 8.51 14.06
CA ILE A 10 19.56 8.29 14.99
C ILE A 10 20.18 9.63 15.41
N HIS A 11 20.35 10.57 14.47
CA HIS A 11 20.92 11.86 14.76
C HIS A 11 20.03 12.71 15.67
N VAL A 12 18.71 12.71 15.44
CA VAL A 12 17.73 13.39 16.29
C VAL A 12 17.70 12.79 17.71
N VAL A 13 17.73 11.47 17.83
CA VAL A 13 17.79 10.77 19.13
C VAL A 13 19.09 11.11 19.88
N TYR A 14 20.21 11.17 19.16
CA TYR A 14 21.50 11.52 19.74
C TYR A 14 21.54 12.96 20.27
N LEU A 15 20.90 13.91 19.60
CA LEU A 15 20.86 15.32 19.99
C LEU A 15 19.84 15.62 21.09
N HIS A 16 18.72 14.90 21.15
CA HIS A 16 17.58 15.23 22.04
C HIS A 16 17.37 14.23 23.18
N GLY A 17 18.12 13.15 23.22
CA GLY A 17 18.21 12.24 24.36
C GLY A 17 17.05 11.25 24.55
N SER A 18 15.90 11.38 23.88
CA SER A 18 14.79 10.43 24.02
C SER A 18 13.94 10.31 22.76
N ILE A 19 13.65 9.06 22.37
CA ILE A 19 12.64 8.77 21.31
C ILE A 19 11.23 9.17 21.76
N ALA A 20 10.97 9.18 23.07
CA ALA A 20 9.67 9.55 23.62
C ALA A 20 9.29 11.01 23.32
N ASP A 21 10.26 11.90 23.18
CA ASP A 21 10.05 13.31 22.84
C ASP A 21 9.57 13.51 21.40
N LEU A 22 9.79 12.53 20.52
CA LEU A 22 9.27 12.51 19.15
C LEU A 22 7.83 11.99 19.05
N ILE A 23 7.32 11.36 20.13
CA ILE A 23 5.95 10.83 20.16
C ILE A 23 5.02 11.93 20.69
N ASN A 24 4.54 12.77 19.78
CA ASN A 24 3.53 13.77 20.12
C ASN A 24 2.15 13.29 19.62
N LEU A 25 1.22 13.03 20.56
CA LEU A 25 -0.11 12.51 20.25
C LEU A 25 -0.87 13.41 19.28
N THR A 26 -0.80 14.73 19.48
CA THR A 26 -1.48 15.72 18.63
C THR A 26 -0.94 15.70 17.20
N ALA A 27 0.38 15.60 17.03
CA ALA A 27 1.00 15.49 15.72
C ALA A 27 0.56 14.18 15.02
N PHE A 28 0.52 13.08 15.78
CA PHE A 28 0.07 11.78 15.24
C PHE A 28 -1.41 11.81 14.83
N GLU A 29 -2.29 12.47 15.57
CA GLU A 29 -3.69 12.68 15.24
C GLU A 29 -3.85 13.49 13.94
N LEU A 30 -3.10 14.57 13.75
CA LEU A 30 -3.15 15.38 12.53
C LEU A 30 -2.70 14.61 11.28
N VAL A 31 -1.62 13.85 11.38
CA VAL A 31 -1.18 12.98 10.27
C VAL A 31 -2.17 11.85 10.04
N GLY A 32 -2.70 11.24 11.10
CA GLY A 32 -3.76 10.22 11.02
C GLY A 32 -5.03 10.74 10.32
N LEU A 33 -5.38 12.00 10.54
CA LEU A 33 -6.51 12.66 9.88
C LEU A 33 -6.34 12.70 8.36
N SER A 34 -5.11 12.90 7.85
CA SER A 34 -4.82 12.84 6.40
C SER A 34 -5.17 11.50 5.79
N VAL A 35 -4.90 10.40 6.50
CA VAL A 35 -5.23 9.03 6.08
C VAL A 35 -6.75 8.84 6.06
N ILE A 36 -7.45 9.29 7.12
CA ILE A 36 -8.91 9.18 7.23
C ILE A 36 -9.60 9.97 6.11
N ILE A 37 -9.20 11.21 5.86
CA ILE A 37 -9.74 12.04 4.80
C ILE A 37 -9.50 11.39 3.43
N SER A 38 -8.27 10.93 3.17
CA SER A 38 -7.90 10.27 1.91
C SER A 38 -8.74 9.01 1.68
N TYR A 39 -8.95 8.21 2.73
CA TYR A 39 -9.82 7.05 2.67
C TYR A 39 -11.28 7.42 2.43
N ALA A 40 -11.81 8.43 3.12
CA ALA A 40 -13.19 8.88 2.95
C ALA A 40 -13.48 9.33 1.52
N ILE A 41 -12.53 10.05 0.89
CA ILE A 41 -12.64 10.51 -0.50
C ILE A 41 -12.59 9.33 -1.48
N LYS A 42 -11.71 8.36 -1.24
CA LYS A 42 -11.43 7.25 -2.17
C LYS A 42 -12.19 5.96 -1.86
N ARG A 43 -12.96 5.89 -0.77
CA ARG A 43 -13.59 4.65 -0.26
C ARG A 43 -14.41 3.86 -1.28
N LYS A 44 -15.03 4.53 -2.24
CA LYS A 44 -15.84 3.87 -3.28
C LYS A 44 -14.99 3.07 -4.28
N HIS A 45 -13.73 3.41 -4.45
CA HIS A 45 -12.85 2.85 -5.47
C HIS A 45 -11.69 2.04 -4.91
N VAL A 46 -11.42 2.17 -3.60
CA VAL A 46 -10.27 1.51 -2.96
C VAL A 46 -10.75 0.38 -2.06
N GLN A 47 -10.36 -0.83 -2.41
CA GLN A 47 -10.50 -2.00 -1.53
C GLN A 47 -9.23 -2.12 -0.68
N LEU A 48 -9.36 -1.97 0.63
CA LEU A 48 -8.22 -2.01 1.56
C LEU A 48 -7.58 -3.41 1.66
N LYS A 49 -8.38 -4.48 1.60
CA LYS A 49 -7.88 -5.86 1.75
C LYS A 49 -6.78 -6.22 0.73
N PRO A 50 -6.96 -6.03 -0.60
CA PRO A 50 -5.90 -6.33 -1.56
C PRO A 50 -4.70 -5.39 -1.42
N LEU A 51 -4.92 -4.14 -1.00
CA LEU A 51 -3.86 -3.17 -0.75
C LEU A 51 -2.95 -3.61 0.41
N VAL A 52 -3.54 -3.95 1.56
CA VAL A 52 -2.80 -4.44 2.73
C VAL A 52 -2.05 -5.74 2.38
N ARG A 53 -2.69 -6.65 1.64
CA ARG A 53 -2.06 -7.89 1.19
C ARG A 53 -0.84 -7.62 0.30
N LEU A 54 -0.93 -6.66 -0.62
CA LEU A 54 0.17 -6.28 -1.49
C LEU A 54 1.34 -5.69 -0.70
N LEU A 55 1.07 -4.85 0.30
CA LEU A 55 2.09 -4.24 1.15
C LEU A 55 2.83 -5.25 2.02
N ILE A 56 2.11 -6.25 2.54
CA ILE A 56 2.68 -7.25 3.47
C ILE A 56 3.40 -8.37 2.70
N HIS A 57 2.81 -8.89 1.64
CA HIS A 57 3.31 -10.09 0.97
C HIS A 57 4.08 -9.81 -0.32
N GLY A 58 3.95 -8.60 -0.90
CA GLY A 58 4.46 -8.30 -2.23
C GLY A 58 3.91 -9.27 -3.31
N ARG A 59 3.90 -8.89 -4.55
CA ARG A 59 3.63 -9.84 -5.64
C ARG A 59 4.97 -10.39 -6.12
N GLN A 60 5.45 -11.46 -5.50
CA GLN A 60 6.56 -12.23 -6.04
C GLN A 60 5.99 -13.17 -7.12
N SER A 61 5.84 -12.69 -8.34
CA SER A 61 5.66 -13.59 -9.47
C SER A 61 7.06 -14.03 -9.92
N ASN A 62 7.41 -15.25 -9.59
CA ASN A 62 8.62 -15.86 -10.15
C ASN A 62 8.26 -16.36 -11.56
N LEU A 63 8.69 -15.61 -12.59
CA LEU A 63 8.42 -15.94 -13.99
C LEU A 63 8.92 -17.35 -14.34
N GLU A 64 10.08 -17.74 -13.83
CA GLU A 64 10.67 -19.06 -14.06
C GLU A 64 9.76 -20.18 -13.51
N GLU A 65 9.22 -19.99 -12.30
CA GLU A 65 8.30 -20.95 -11.70
C GLU A 65 6.98 -21.03 -12.48
N THR A 66 6.49 -19.91 -12.96
CA THR A 66 5.28 -19.87 -13.80
C THR A 66 5.49 -20.63 -15.11
N ILE A 67 6.62 -20.45 -15.78
CA ILE A 67 6.97 -21.19 -17.01
C ILE A 67 7.05 -22.70 -16.73
N LYS A 68 7.67 -23.11 -15.63
CA LYS A 68 7.76 -24.53 -15.22
C LYS A 68 6.36 -25.13 -15.01
N ARG A 69 5.44 -24.38 -14.40
CA ARG A 69 4.06 -24.81 -14.19
C ARG A 69 3.30 -24.99 -15.51
N PHE A 70 3.42 -24.04 -16.45
CA PHE A 70 2.81 -24.17 -17.78
C PHE A 70 3.38 -25.37 -18.55
N TYR A 71 4.68 -25.61 -18.47
CA TYR A 71 5.28 -26.78 -19.07
C TYR A 71 4.74 -28.09 -18.46
N TYR A 72 4.60 -28.15 -17.14
CA TYR A 72 3.97 -29.28 -16.45
C TYR A 72 2.53 -29.50 -16.92
N TYR A 73 1.71 -28.44 -17.03
CA TYR A 73 0.34 -28.55 -17.50
C TYR A 73 0.26 -29.04 -18.95
N ALA A 74 1.17 -28.64 -19.81
CA ALA A 74 1.25 -29.12 -21.18
C ALA A 74 1.58 -30.64 -21.24
N LEU A 75 2.45 -31.13 -20.35
CA LEU A 75 2.76 -32.56 -20.23
C LEU A 75 1.54 -33.36 -19.74
N VAL A 76 0.87 -32.88 -18.67
CA VAL A 76 -0.35 -33.53 -18.14
C VAL A 76 -1.42 -33.61 -19.22
N GLN A 77 -1.62 -32.53 -19.98
CA GLN A 77 -2.55 -32.52 -21.10
C GLN A 77 -2.23 -33.60 -22.13
N LYS A 78 -0.95 -33.71 -22.49
CA LYS A 78 -0.49 -34.64 -23.53
C LYS A 78 -0.59 -36.10 -23.09
N GLU A 79 -0.25 -36.42 -21.83
CA GLU A 79 -0.11 -37.76 -21.33
C GLU A 79 -1.40 -38.31 -20.70
N GLN A 80 -2.14 -37.45 -20.00
CA GLN A 80 -3.27 -37.87 -19.16
C GLN A 80 -4.62 -37.28 -19.60
N GLY A 81 -4.59 -36.35 -20.56
CA GLY A 81 -5.78 -35.76 -21.17
C GLY A 81 -6.45 -34.66 -20.35
N HIS A 82 -7.56 -34.11 -20.88
CA HIS A 82 -8.25 -32.92 -20.37
C HIS A 82 -8.75 -33.06 -18.93
N LEU A 83 -9.35 -34.21 -18.56
CA LEU A 83 -9.94 -34.40 -17.24
C LEU A 83 -8.93 -34.37 -16.10
N GLN A 84 -7.71 -34.86 -16.35
CA GLN A 84 -6.68 -34.81 -15.35
C GLN A 84 -6.06 -33.41 -15.24
N LEU A 85 -5.88 -32.75 -16.38
CA LEU A 85 -5.43 -31.36 -16.38
C LEU A 85 -6.39 -30.44 -15.62
N GLU A 86 -7.69 -30.59 -15.80
CA GLU A 86 -8.70 -29.83 -15.05
C GLU A 86 -8.53 -29.97 -13.54
N LYS A 87 -8.33 -31.21 -13.06
CA LYS A 87 -8.08 -31.48 -11.62
C LYS A 87 -6.81 -30.81 -11.11
N GLU A 88 -5.74 -30.79 -11.91
CA GLU A 88 -4.50 -30.13 -11.53
C GLU A 88 -4.64 -28.60 -11.53
N LEU A 89 -5.35 -28.04 -12.49
CA LEU A 89 -5.64 -26.60 -12.57
C LEU A 89 -6.49 -26.11 -11.40
N GLN A 90 -7.36 -26.93 -10.83
CA GLN A 90 -8.11 -26.56 -9.62
C GLN A 90 -7.20 -26.31 -8.42
N LYS A 91 -6.01 -26.90 -8.39
CA LYS A 91 -5.00 -26.71 -7.34
C LYS A 91 -4.09 -25.49 -7.58
N GLU A 92 -4.16 -24.89 -8.76
CA GLU A 92 -3.33 -23.73 -9.13
C GLU A 92 -3.63 -22.54 -8.19
N PRO A 93 -2.63 -22.01 -7.47
CA PRO A 93 -2.82 -20.93 -6.51
C PRO A 93 -3.08 -19.58 -7.20
N ASP A 94 -2.54 -19.36 -8.41
CA ASP A 94 -2.76 -18.13 -9.18
C ASP A 94 -4.11 -18.21 -9.89
N SER A 95 -5.05 -17.37 -9.45
CA SER A 95 -6.41 -17.35 -9.98
C SER A 95 -6.46 -16.93 -11.47
N PHE A 96 -5.53 -16.11 -11.92
CA PHE A 96 -5.44 -15.67 -13.31
C PHE A 96 -4.98 -16.82 -14.21
N VAL A 97 -3.89 -17.51 -13.81
CA VAL A 97 -3.39 -18.70 -14.51
C VAL A 97 -4.46 -19.80 -14.56
N ARG A 98 -5.08 -20.09 -13.40
CA ARG A 98 -6.13 -21.10 -13.31
C ARG A 98 -7.30 -20.81 -14.26
N ARG A 99 -7.84 -19.58 -14.22
CA ARG A 99 -8.99 -19.20 -15.06
C ARG A 99 -8.63 -19.24 -16.53
N GLY A 100 -7.51 -18.64 -16.93
CA GLY A 100 -7.07 -18.62 -18.33
C GLY A 100 -6.86 -20.03 -18.89
N SER A 101 -6.25 -20.92 -18.10
CA SER A 101 -6.02 -22.31 -18.51
C SER A 101 -7.33 -23.12 -18.61
N LEU A 102 -8.28 -22.90 -17.68
CA LEU A 102 -9.60 -23.55 -17.75
C LEU A 102 -10.37 -23.12 -19.00
N LEU A 103 -10.44 -21.82 -19.29
CA LEU A 103 -11.09 -21.32 -20.50
C LEU A 103 -10.45 -21.87 -21.78
N ALA A 104 -9.11 -22.03 -21.79
CA ALA A 104 -8.40 -22.61 -22.93
C ALA A 104 -8.78 -24.08 -23.17
N ILE A 105 -8.89 -24.89 -22.11
CA ILE A 105 -9.31 -26.30 -22.25
C ILE A 105 -10.81 -26.49 -22.51
N GLU A 106 -11.64 -25.52 -22.16
CA GLU A 106 -13.06 -25.46 -22.52
C GLU A 106 -13.27 -25.15 -24.02
N GLY A 107 -12.20 -24.82 -24.75
CA GLY A 107 -12.23 -24.56 -26.16
C GLY A 107 -12.64 -23.16 -26.57
N VAL A 108 -12.47 -22.17 -25.65
CA VAL A 108 -12.68 -20.77 -26.02
C VAL A 108 -11.68 -20.36 -27.10
N PRO A 109 -12.12 -19.71 -28.19
CA PRO A 109 -11.24 -19.25 -29.24
C PRO A 109 -10.14 -18.32 -28.75
N GLU A 110 -8.95 -18.39 -29.38
CA GLU A 110 -7.76 -17.63 -28.88
C GLU A 110 -8.03 -16.12 -28.80
N ASP A 111 -8.70 -15.55 -29.80
CA ASP A 111 -8.99 -14.10 -29.81
C ASP A 111 -9.92 -13.70 -28.66
N GLU A 112 -10.93 -14.52 -28.39
CA GLU A 112 -11.87 -14.28 -27.29
C GLU A 112 -11.19 -14.48 -25.94
N LEU A 113 -10.40 -15.54 -25.77
CA LEU A 113 -9.62 -15.81 -24.58
C LEU A 113 -8.66 -14.64 -24.27
N ARG A 114 -7.94 -14.16 -25.31
CA ARG A 114 -7.05 -13.00 -25.18
C ARG A 114 -7.81 -11.78 -24.70
N MET A 115 -8.96 -11.47 -25.29
CA MET A 115 -9.79 -10.33 -24.90
C MET A 115 -10.26 -10.43 -23.45
N ILE A 116 -10.70 -11.61 -23.01
CA ILE A 116 -11.13 -11.86 -21.62
C ILE A 116 -9.98 -11.60 -20.65
N LEU A 117 -8.80 -12.19 -20.92
CA LEU A 117 -7.63 -12.06 -20.06
C LEU A 117 -7.08 -10.63 -20.03
N GLU A 118 -7.04 -9.92 -21.15
CA GLU A 118 -6.64 -8.51 -21.21
C GLU A 118 -7.61 -7.62 -20.41
N ASN A 119 -8.90 -7.86 -20.48
CA ASN A 119 -9.89 -7.10 -19.72
C ASN A 119 -9.75 -7.37 -18.21
N GLU A 120 -9.44 -8.60 -17.80
CA GLU A 120 -9.17 -8.94 -16.41
C GLU A 120 -7.91 -8.21 -15.90
N LEU A 121 -6.82 -8.21 -16.70
CA LEU A 121 -5.60 -7.46 -16.38
C LEU A 121 -5.84 -5.95 -16.28
N LYS A 122 -6.59 -5.36 -17.23
CA LYS A 122 -6.96 -3.93 -17.18
C LYS A 122 -7.76 -3.61 -15.91
N GLY A 123 -8.69 -4.47 -15.54
CA GLY A 123 -9.47 -4.33 -14.30
C GLY A 123 -8.59 -4.39 -13.05
N GLU A 124 -7.62 -5.31 -13.01
CA GLU A 124 -6.66 -5.41 -11.92
C GLU A 124 -5.74 -4.19 -11.87
N GLN A 125 -5.19 -3.77 -13.00
CA GLN A 125 -4.37 -2.57 -13.12
C GLN A 125 -5.12 -1.31 -12.64
N PHE A 126 -6.39 -1.16 -13.01
CA PHE A 126 -7.23 -0.06 -12.56
C PHE A 126 -7.37 -0.06 -11.02
N ARG A 127 -7.58 -1.22 -10.41
CA ARG A 127 -7.64 -1.34 -8.94
C ARG A 127 -6.33 -0.88 -8.26
N TYR A 128 -5.18 -1.29 -8.80
CA TYR A 128 -3.88 -0.83 -8.29
C TYR A 128 -3.65 0.67 -8.49
N GLN A 129 -4.05 1.22 -9.62
CA GLN A 129 -3.97 2.66 -9.87
C GLN A 129 -4.83 3.46 -8.89
N GLN A 130 -6.04 3.01 -8.59
CA GLN A 130 -6.91 3.63 -7.58
C GLN A 130 -6.29 3.58 -6.18
N ALA A 131 -5.70 2.46 -5.81
CA ALA A 131 -4.96 2.32 -4.55
C ALA A 131 -3.75 3.26 -4.50
N GLY A 132 -2.96 3.35 -5.58
CA GLY A 132 -1.86 4.30 -5.71
C GLY A 132 -2.31 5.75 -5.61
N GLY A 133 -3.49 6.07 -6.16
CA GLY A 133 -4.10 7.39 -6.04
C GLY A 133 -4.45 7.77 -4.59
N MET A 134 -4.81 6.82 -3.74
CA MET A 134 -5.00 7.05 -2.31
C MET A 134 -3.69 7.45 -1.63
N PHE A 135 -2.59 6.74 -1.90
CA PHE A 135 -1.28 7.09 -1.34
C PHE A 135 -0.78 8.46 -1.81
N ARG A 136 -1.02 8.82 -3.08
CA ARG A 136 -0.70 10.16 -3.58
C ARG A 136 -1.47 11.24 -2.84
N LEU A 137 -2.73 10.99 -2.52
CA LEU A 137 -3.55 11.94 -1.76
C LEU A 137 -3.06 12.08 -0.32
N ILE A 138 -2.67 10.98 0.34
CA ILE A 138 -2.05 11.00 1.67
C ILE A 138 -0.74 11.82 1.62
N ALA A 139 0.11 11.54 0.63
CA ALA A 139 1.38 12.26 0.46
C ALA A 139 1.21 13.76 0.21
N LEU A 140 0.09 14.18 -0.38
CA LEU A 140 -0.26 15.58 -0.58
C LEU A 140 -0.82 16.23 0.69
N LEU A 141 -1.70 15.54 1.40
CA LEU A 141 -2.40 16.08 2.57
C LEU A 141 -1.53 16.08 3.84
N ALA A 142 -0.68 15.08 4.02
CA ALA A 142 0.10 14.93 5.24
C ALA A 142 1.00 16.15 5.53
N PRO A 143 1.80 16.68 4.57
CA PRO A 143 2.59 17.89 4.80
C PRO A 143 1.71 19.12 5.07
N GLY A 144 0.57 19.25 4.39
CA GLY A 144 -0.37 20.36 4.63
C GLY A 144 -0.95 20.35 6.05
N LEU A 145 -1.36 19.18 6.53
CA LEU A 145 -1.85 19.02 7.91
C LEU A 145 -0.72 19.17 8.93
N GLY A 146 0.50 18.76 8.59
CA GLY A 146 1.69 19.04 9.39
C GLY A 146 1.91 20.56 9.59
N LEU A 147 1.76 21.35 8.51
CA LEU A 147 1.84 22.81 8.61
C LEU A 147 0.73 23.40 9.51
N VAL A 148 -0.50 22.89 9.43
CA VAL A 148 -1.58 23.26 10.36
C VAL A 148 -1.17 22.94 11.81
N GLY A 149 -0.54 21.79 12.04
CA GLY A 149 -0.02 21.41 13.36
C GLY A 149 1.03 22.39 13.90
N THR A 150 1.94 22.88 13.03
CA THR A 150 2.91 23.90 13.45
C THR A 150 2.23 25.20 13.85
N LEU A 151 1.24 25.65 13.08
CA LEU A 151 0.50 26.87 13.38
C LEU A 151 -0.25 26.75 14.71
N LEU A 152 -0.92 25.62 14.96
CA LEU A 152 -1.61 25.34 16.22
C LEU A 152 -0.63 25.28 17.40
N GLY A 153 0.53 24.66 17.22
CA GLY A 153 1.59 24.66 18.25
C GLY A 153 2.08 26.06 18.58
N MET A 154 2.28 26.91 17.55
CA MET A 154 2.71 28.30 17.75
C MET A 154 1.65 29.16 18.45
N THR A 155 0.36 28.98 18.16
CA THR A 155 -0.71 29.70 18.90
C THR A 155 -0.69 29.32 20.37
N GLY A 156 -0.49 28.04 20.70
CA GLY A 156 -0.35 27.58 22.08
C GLY A 156 0.86 28.20 22.78
N VAL A 157 1.99 28.40 22.07
CA VAL A 157 3.16 29.11 22.60
C VAL A 157 2.82 30.55 22.93
N LEU A 158 2.14 31.27 22.00
CA LEU A 158 1.79 32.67 22.21
C LEU A 158 0.82 32.87 23.37
N GLU A 159 -0.10 31.96 23.62
CA GLU A 159 -1.04 32.02 24.75
C GLU A 159 -0.36 31.77 26.10
N THR A 160 0.75 31.04 26.10
CA THR A 160 1.41 30.58 27.34
C THR A 160 2.82 31.15 27.53
N LEU A 161 3.16 32.29 26.92
CA LEU A 161 4.49 32.92 27.02
C LEU A 161 4.95 33.18 28.44
N SER A 162 4.05 33.31 29.38
CA SER A 162 4.35 33.49 30.82
C SER A 162 4.65 32.16 31.55
N ASP A 163 4.36 31.00 30.92
CA ASP A 163 4.55 29.67 31.49
C ASP A 163 5.53 28.86 30.62
N PHE A 164 6.79 28.80 31.03
CA PHE A 164 7.86 28.13 30.29
C PHE A 164 7.59 26.64 30.02
N ALA A 165 6.91 25.92 30.92
CA ALA A 165 6.63 24.51 30.76
C ALA A 165 5.62 24.26 29.60
N ARG A 166 4.57 25.08 29.54
CA ARG A 166 3.54 25.00 28.47
C ARG A 166 4.06 25.50 27.14
N THR A 167 4.91 26.54 27.16
CA THR A 167 5.59 27.04 25.95
C THR A 167 6.42 25.94 25.28
N GLY A 168 7.18 25.15 26.07
CA GLY A 168 7.95 24.02 25.57
C GLY A 168 7.09 22.93 24.91
N GLN A 169 5.93 22.63 25.48
CA GLN A 169 4.99 21.66 24.91
C GLN A 169 4.41 22.11 23.56
N GLY A 170 4.01 23.37 23.43
CA GLY A 170 3.51 23.93 22.17
C GLY A 170 4.57 23.91 21.07
N LEU A 171 5.81 24.24 21.40
CA LEU A 171 6.93 24.20 20.46
C LEU A 171 7.24 22.77 20.01
N SER A 172 7.23 21.81 20.93
CA SER A 172 7.38 20.38 20.62
C SER A 172 6.32 19.89 19.64
N THR A 173 5.05 20.26 19.86
CA THR A 173 3.95 19.91 18.95
C THR A 173 4.19 20.47 17.55
N ALA A 174 4.61 21.73 17.42
CA ALA A 174 4.89 22.38 16.16
C ALA A 174 6.00 21.66 15.37
N VAL A 175 7.09 21.31 16.04
CA VAL A 175 8.25 20.64 15.42
C VAL A 175 7.91 19.21 14.98
N VAL A 176 7.30 18.41 15.86
CA VAL A 176 6.98 17.00 15.57
C VAL A 176 5.91 16.83 14.51
N ALA A 177 4.94 17.76 14.42
CA ALA A 177 3.92 17.72 13.36
C ALA A 177 4.48 17.92 11.95
N THR A 178 5.67 18.51 11.83
CA THR A 178 6.32 18.81 10.54
C THR A 178 7.31 17.71 10.11
N LEU A 179 7.82 16.92 11.06
CA LEU A 179 8.72 15.80 10.81
C LEU A 179 7.97 14.59 10.21
#